data_ff3e1508505ba5ba164acc9e7b9a5211
#
_entry.id   ff3e1508505ba5ba164acc9e7b9a5211
#
_cell.length_a   1.000
_cell.length_b   1.000
_cell.length_c   1.000
_cell.angle_alpha   90.00
_cell.angle_beta   90.00
_cell.angle_gamma   90.00
#
_symmetry.space_group_name_H-M   'P 1'
#
loop_
_entity.id
_entity.type
_entity.pdbx_description
1 polymer ?
#
loop_
_entity_poly.entity_id
_entity_poly.type
_entity_poly.pdbx_seq_one_letter_code
_entity_poly.pdbx_strand_id
1 'polypeptide(L)' 'AEIRRMRMARASELLLETNMPVAEIATASGHSGPERFCRVFREEFQMTPTEFRTRYRPG' A
#
# COMPACT_ATOMS: atom_id res chain seq x y z
N ALA A 1 -5.71 15.36 2.03
CA ALA A 1 -4.57 15.36 1.15
C ALA A 1 -3.32 14.88 1.85
N GLU A 2 -2.86 15.57 2.90
CA GLU A 2 -1.66 15.14 3.62
C GLU A 2 -1.85 13.81 4.34
N ILE A 3 -3.00 13.60 4.94
CA ILE A 3 -3.29 12.34 5.63
C ILE A 3 -3.26 11.19 4.63
N ARG A 4 -3.80 11.40 3.45
CA ARG A 4 -3.79 10.38 2.41
C ARG A 4 -2.36 10.04 1.99
N ARG A 5 -1.51 11.05 1.83
CA ARG A 5 -0.11 10.83 1.46
C ARG A 5 0.64 10.08 2.54
N MET A 6 0.41 10.45 3.79
CA MET A 6 1.07 9.78 4.90
C MET A 6 0.67 8.32 4.98
N ARG A 7 -0.60 8.02 4.79
CA ARG A 7 -1.08 6.64 4.78
C ARG A 7 -0.47 5.84 3.63
N MET A 8 -0.38 6.47 2.47
CA MET A 8 0.20 5.81 1.31
C MET A 8 1.70 5.60 1.48
N ALA A 9 2.41 6.58 2.04
CA ALA A 9 3.83 6.43 2.32
C ALA A 9 4.07 5.28 3.27
N ARG A 10 3.27 5.20 4.34
CA ARG A 10 3.39 4.10 5.29
C ARG A 10 3.12 2.75 4.63
N ALA A 11 2.08 2.71 3.80
CA ALA A 11 1.74 1.48 3.09
C ALA A 11 2.86 1.03 2.18
N SER A 12 3.47 1.96 1.45
CA SER A 12 4.55 1.60 0.54
C SER A 12 5.76 1.07 1.31
N GLU A 13 6.06 1.64 2.46
CA GLU A 13 7.14 1.13 3.30
C GLU A 13 6.86 -0.31 3.74
N LEU A 14 5.64 -0.57 4.20
CA LEU A 14 5.27 -1.91 4.65
C LEU A 14 5.33 -2.91 3.51
N LEU A 15 4.95 -2.50 2.31
CA LEU A 15 5.02 -3.37 1.15
C LEU A 15 6.45 -3.78 0.82
N LEU A 16 7.39 -2.86 0.99
CA LEU A 16 8.78 -3.09 0.62
C LEU A 16 9.61 -3.71 1.74
N GLU A 17 9.29 -3.39 2.98
CA GLU A 17 10.11 -3.80 4.12
C GLU A 17 9.59 -5.00 4.90
N THR A 18 8.36 -5.42 4.64
CA THR A 18 7.76 -6.55 5.36
C THR A 18 7.14 -7.53 4.40
N ASN A 19 6.76 -8.70 4.95
CA ASN A 19 6.02 -9.70 4.19
C ASN A 19 4.53 -9.68 4.54
N MET A 20 4.05 -8.57 5.14
CA MET A 20 2.66 -8.47 5.54
C MET A 20 1.73 -8.62 4.33
N PRO A 21 0.64 -9.36 4.48
CA PRO A 21 -0.37 -9.43 3.43
C PRO A 21 -0.96 -8.04 3.14
N VAL A 22 -1.37 -7.81 1.91
CA VAL A 22 -1.95 -6.52 1.52
C VAL A 22 -3.14 -6.15 2.41
N ALA A 23 -3.96 -7.14 2.80
CA ALA A 23 -5.09 -6.87 3.67
C ALA A 23 -4.68 -6.30 5.03
N GLU A 24 -3.59 -6.81 5.59
CA GLU A 24 -3.10 -6.30 6.88
C GLU A 24 -2.48 -4.92 6.71
N ILE A 25 -1.80 -4.70 5.60
CA ILE A 25 -1.21 -3.38 5.31
C ILE A 25 -2.32 -2.35 5.17
N ALA A 26 -3.43 -2.71 4.54
CA ALA A 26 -4.57 -1.81 4.41
C ALA A 26 -5.07 -1.37 5.78
N THR A 27 -5.24 -2.32 6.69
CA THR A 27 -5.69 -2.02 8.05
C THR A 27 -4.65 -1.18 8.80
N ALA A 28 -3.38 -1.57 8.70
CA ALA A 28 -2.30 -0.86 9.38
C ALA A 28 -2.16 0.57 8.87
N SER A 29 -2.55 0.82 7.63
CA SER A 29 -2.48 2.15 7.03
C SER A 29 -3.75 2.96 7.24
N GLY A 30 -4.70 2.43 8.00
CA GLY A 30 -5.92 3.16 8.33
C GLY A 30 -7.03 3.09 7.29
N HIS A 31 -7.02 2.10 6.44
CA HIS A 31 -8.07 1.92 5.45
C HIS A 31 -9.12 0.94 5.95
N SER A 32 -10.35 1.08 5.45
CA SER A 32 -11.46 0.25 5.90
C SER A 32 -11.42 -1.18 5.37
N GLY A 33 -10.68 -1.41 4.30
CA GLY A 33 -10.57 -2.75 3.73
C GLY A 33 -9.59 -2.79 2.58
N PRO A 34 -9.20 -4.01 2.15
CA PRO A 34 -8.21 -4.15 1.10
C PRO A 34 -8.67 -3.63 -0.27
N GLU A 35 -9.97 -3.74 -0.57
CA GLU A 35 -10.47 -3.25 -1.85
C GLU A 35 -10.31 -1.74 -1.99
N ARG A 36 -10.72 -1.03 -0.93
CA ARG A 36 -10.58 0.42 -0.94
C ARG A 36 -9.12 0.83 -0.95
N PHE A 37 -8.31 0.14 -0.18
CA PHE A 37 -6.88 0.40 -0.13
C PHE A 37 -6.25 0.24 -1.51
N CYS A 38 -6.57 -0.85 -2.20
CA CYS A 38 -6.01 -1.11 -3.53
C CYS A 38 -6.41 -0.03 -4.53
N ARG A 39 -7.65 0.43 -4.45
CA ARG A 39 -8.13 1.49 -5.34
C ARG A 39 -7.35 2.79 -5.11
N VAL A 40 -7.24 3.21 -3.85
CA VAL A 40 -6.54 4.43 -3.52
C VAL A 40 -5.07 4.32 -3.87
N PHE A 41 -4.47 3.18 -3.57
CA PHE A 41 -3.07 2.95 -3.89
C PHE A 41 -2.81 3.05 -5.39
N ARG A 42 -3.70 2.45 -6.18
CA ARG A 42 -3.56 2.49 -7.63
C ARG A 42 -3.67 3.92 -8.17
N GLU A 43 -4.53 4.72 -7.57
CA GLU A 43 -4.67 6.12 -7.96
C GLU A 43 -3.41 6.93 -7.65
N GLU A 44 -2.77 6.62 -6.53
CA GLU A 44 -1.57 7.36 -6.11
C GLU A 44 -0.30 6.90 -6.84
N PHE A 45 -0.15 5.60 -7.01
CA PHE A 45 1.10 5.03 -7.53
C PHE A 45 0.98 4.47 -8.95
N GLN A 46 -0.19 4.52 -9.55
CA GLN A 46 -0.42 4.01 -10.90
C GLN A 46 -0.19 2.51 -11.04
N MET A 47 -0.27 1.80 -9.94
CA MET A 47 -0.16 0.33 -9.93
C MET A 47 -0.76 -0.21 -8.64
N THR A 48 -1.10 -1.50 -8.64
CA THR A 48 -1.68 -2.12 -7.46
C THR A 48 -0.57 -2.35 -6.41
N PRO A 49 -0.95 -2.53 -5.14
CA PRO A 49 0.03 -2.83 -4.10
C PRO A 49 0.87 -4.07 -4.41
N THR A 50 0.25 -5.09 -4.98
CA THR A 50 0.96 -6.32 -5.33
C THR A 50 1.98 -6.06 -6.43
N GLU A 51 1.59 -5.29 -7.44
CA GLU A 51 2.50 -4.92 -8.52
C GLU A 51 3.66 -4.08 -7.99
N PHE A 52 3.35 -3.15 -7.09
CA PHE A 52 4.35 -2.30 -6.49
C PHE A 52 5.39 -3.13 -5.73
N ARG A 53 4.93 -4.07 -4.92
CA ARG A 53 5.82 -4.95 -4.16
C ARG A 53 6.71 -5.77 -5.09
N THR A 54 6.12 -6.35 -6.11
CA THR A 54 6.87 -7.17 -7.06
C THR A 54 7.91 -6.34 -7.81
N ARG A 55 7.53 -5.14 -8.20
CA ARG A 55 8.38 -4.31 -9.04
C ARG A 55 9.55 -3.68 -8.29
N TYR A 56 9.31 -3.22 -7.07
CA TYR A 56 10.32 -2.45 -6.34
C TYR A 56 10.98 -3.19 -5.20
N ARG A 57 10.48 -4.34 -4.82
CA ARG A 57 11.07 -5.08 -3.72
C ARG A 57 12.38 -5.73 -4.19
N PRO A 58 13.48 -5.45 -3.47
CA PRO A 58 14.75 -6.06 -3.82
C PRO A 58 14.75 -7.56 -3.55
N GLY A 59 15.32 -8.29 -4.46
CA GLY A 59 15.53 -9.71 -4.29
C GLY A 59 14.37 -10.58 -4.47
#